data_c707909228774742a1038d2db1eef4f9
#
_entry.id   c707909228774742a1038d2db1eef4f9
#
_cell.length_a   1.000
_cell.length_b   1.000
_cell.length_c   1.000
_cell.angle_alpha   90.00
_cell.angle_beta   90.00
_cell.angle_gamma   90.00
#
_symmetry.space_group_name_H-M   'P 1'
#
loop_
_entity.id
_entity.type
_entity.pdbx_description
1 polymer ?
#
loop_
_entity_poly.entity_id
_entity_poly.type
_entity_poly.pdbx_seq_one_letter_code
_entity_poly.pdbx_strand_id
1 'polypeptide(L)'
;MYSRSAIVRPSPLLFSRLGSLMAATPDKSIVTPRGCARPEDRIPPSAAGPAVTSDDSADLMREFEQLRDRFRRTTTALSSAAHDLKTPLAILNGYTELLQSEKLGSLNERQREVLADMSSNGKRLQHFIQDFLTFSVLETGELRMQYELGDINVSLSEVCRLWSPRFQERGLALYFLANEKIRPLPFDSAKIQRVISNLLENASKFTPQGGTVWLHAEPYVWERRAVSNPAASGERRRRTTGAPNAVKVSVSDTGPGIPPEYHQEIFDDFFRLPGSEASEGMGLGLAIARRLVQGMGGKIWVESEPGAGCKFSFLIPLKPIPGSSSRGPK
;
A
#
# COMPACT_ATOMS: atom_id res chain seq x y z
N MET A 1 -32.31 12.73 20.84
CA MET A 1 -31.18 13.13 21.68
C MET A 1 -29.90 12.57 21.07
N TYR A 2 -29.20 13.39 20.32
CA TYR A 2 -27.96 13.00 19.62
C TYR A 2 -26.78 13.25 20.54
N SER A 3 -26.12 12.16 20.96
CA SER A 3 -24.87 12.23 21.73
C SER A 3 -23.76 12.72 20.83
N ARG A 4 -23.19 13.89 21.15
CA ARG A 4 -22.01 14.45 20.50
C ARG A 4 -20.80 13.64 20.95
N SER A 5 -20.23 12.84 20.03
CA SER A 5 -18.90 12.26 20.23
C SER A 5 -17.88 13.39 20.32
N ALA A 6 -17.24 13.50 21.48
CA ALA A 6 -16.22 14.51 21.74
C ALA A 6 -14.97 14.28 20.88
N ILE A 7 -14.72 15.19 19.96
CA ILE A 7 -13.45 15.30 19.26
C ILE A 7 -12.45 15.91 20.25
N VAL A 8 -11.65 15.06 20.90
CA VAL A 8 -10.56 15.50 21.78
C VAL A 8 -9.40 15.96 20.91
N ARG A 9 -9.08 17.25 20.96
CA ARG A 9 -7.87 17.82 20.35
C ARG A 9 -6.66 17.49 21.23
N PRO A 10 -5.62 16.82 20.75
CA PRO A 10 -4.41 16.59 21.54
C PRO A 10 -3.62 17.90 21.70
N SER A 11 -3.05 18.08 22.90
CA SER A 11 -2.22 19.22 23.30
C SER A 11 -0.91 19.29 22.47
N PRO A 12 -0.39 20.50 22.14
CA PRO A 12 0.79 20.67 21.29
C PRO A 12 2.12 20.14 21.86
N LEU A 13 2.14 19.70 23.11
CA LEU A 13 3.36 19.28 23.82
C LEU A 13 3.85 17.86 23.49
N LEU A 14 3.09 17.06 22.75
CA LEU A 14 3.51 15.70 22.37
C LEU A 14 4.40 15.66 21.11
N PHE A 15 4.44 16.73 20.34
CA PHE A 15 5.25 16.79 19.10
C PHE A 15 6.73 17.16 19.32
N SER A 16 7.11 17.64 20.50
CA SER A 16 8.50 18.10 20.74
C SER A 16 9.47 16.98 21.13
N ARG A 17 9.02 15.77 21.43
CA ARG A 17 9.88 14.65 21.85
C ARG A 17 10.38 13.75 20.70
N LEU A 18 9.81 13.84 19.51
CA LEU A 18 10.24 13.06 18.33
C LEU A 18 11.32 13.75 17.48
N GLY A 19 11.69 14.98 17.80
CA GLY A 19 12.70 15.75 17.05
C GLY A 19 14.14 15.66 17.56
N SER A 20 14.42 14.95 18.66
CA SER A 20 15.70 15.10 19.38
C SER A 20 16.60 13.86 19.37
N LEU A 21 16.35 12.86 18.51
CA LEU A 21 17.15 11.62 18.47
C LEU A 21 17.91 11.40 17.15
N MET A 22 18.33 12.48 16.49
CA MET A 22 19.21 12.38 15.32
C MET A 22 20.39 13.33 15.45
N ALA A 23 21.38 13.01 16.28
CA ALA A 23 22.73 13.59 16.21
C ALA A 23 23.74 12.64 16.91
N ALA A 24 24.27 11.69 16.17
CA ALA A 24 25.52 11.02 16.52
C ALA A 24 26.33 10.80 15.25
N THR A 25 27.40 11.57 15.09
CA THR A 25 28.40 11.46 14.03
C THR A 25 29.47 10.45 14.43
N PRO A 26 29.92 9.56 13.55
CA PRO A 26 31.16 8.83 13.77
C PRO A 26 32.38 9.56 13.15
N ASP A 27 33.44 9.53 13.93
CA ASP A 27 34.77 10.04 13.73
C ASP A 27 35.49 9.42 12.50
N LYS A 28 36.20 10.27 11.74
CA LYS A 28 37.02 9.88 10.59
C LYS A 28 38.48 10.09 10.94
N SER A 29 39.21 9.03 11.07
CA SER A 29 40.67 9.04 10.93
C SER A 29 41.09 8.22 9.70
N ILE A 30 41.50 8.93 8.65
CA ILE A 30 42.06 8.35 7.43
C ILE A 30 43.57 8.53 7.44
N VAL A 31 44.27 7.41 7.41
CA VAL A 31 45.73 7.33 7.15
C VAL A 31 45.93 7.16 5.65
N THR A 32 46.64 8.08 5.01
CA THR A 32 47.12 7.96 3.62
C THR A 32 48.47 7.29 3.55
N PRO A 33 48.76 6.39 2.59
CA PRO A 33 50.10 6.12 2.13
C PRO A 33 50.37 6.75 0.74
N ARG A 34 51.54 7.34 0.65
CA ARG A 34 52.13 7.94 -0.55
C ARG A 34 52.61 6.89 -1.56
N GLY A 35 52.39 7.19 -2.82
CA GLY A 35 53.31 7.11 -3.95
C GLY A 35 53.78 5.75 -4.45
N CYS A 36 53.43 5.43 -5.71
CA CYS A 36 54.37 4.86 -6.67
C CYS A 36 53.88 5.03 -8.11
N ALA A 37 54.83 5.07 -9.01
CA ALA A 37 54.85 5.53 -10.38
C ALA A 37 53.95 4.77 -11.35
N ARG A 38 53.59 5.47 -12.48
CA ARG A 38 53.02 4.88 -13.71
C ARG A 38 53.99 3.96 -14.40
N PRO A 39 53.47 2.93 -15.07
CA PRO A 39 53.82 2.66 -16.45
C PRO A 39 52.58 2.66 -17.36
N GLU A 40 52.78 3.21 -18.52
CA GLU A 40 51.86 3.17 -19.66
C GLU A 40 51.75 1.73 -20.14
N ASP A 41 50.61 1.09 -19.92
CA ASP A 41 50.27 -0.17 -20.54
C ASP A 41 49.05 -0.02 -21.46
N ARG A 42 49.32 -0.28 -22.71
CA ARG A 42 48.38 -0.35 -23.83
C ARG A 42 47.22 -1.24 -23.48
N ILE A 43 46.01 -0.67 -23.40
CA ILE A 43 44.75 -1.41 -23.37
C ILE A 43 44.59 -2.08 -24.76
N PRO A 44 44.54 -3.41 -24.86
CA PRO A 44 44.14 -4.06 -26.11
C PRO A 44 42.69 -3.71 -26.41
N PRO A 45 42.29 -3.61 -27.69
CA PRO A 45 40.92 -3.31 -28.05
C PRO A 45 40.03 -4.38 -27.48
N SER A 46 39.09 -3.95 -26.59
CA SER A 46 38.05 -4.78 -26.01
C SER A 46 37.37 -5.57 -27.13
N ALA A 47 37.42 -6.90 -27.01
CA ALA A 47 36.63 -7.79 -27.84
C ALA A 47 35.16 -7.33 -27.75
N ALA A 48 34.63 -6.89 -28.92
CA ALA A 48 33.22 -6.61 -29.05
C ALA A 48 32.47 -7.86 -28.58
N GLY A 49 31.67 -7.75 -27.51
CA GLY A 49 30.77 -8.82 -27.12
C GLY A 49 29.88 -9.18 -28.32
N PRO A 50 29.32 -10.39 -28.36
CA PRO A 50 28.52 -10.84 -29.49
C PRO A 50 27.46 -9.80 -29.79
N ALA A 51 27.48 -9.23 -30.98
CA ALA A 51 26.45 -8.29 -31.45
C ALA A 51 25.12 -9.07 -31.42
N VAL A 52 24.20 -8.67 -30.54
CA VAL A 52 22.83 -9.19 -30.56
C VAL A 52 22.28 -8.90 -31.94
N THR A 53 22.03 -9.95 -32.69
CA THR A 53 21.52 -9.81 -34.06
C THR A 53 20.07 -9.33 -33.99
N SER A 54 19.61 -8.61 -35.03
CA SER A 54 18.22 -8.15 -35.11
C SER A 54 17.23 -9.30 -35.05
N ASP A 55 17.62 -10.51 -35.40
CA ASP A 55 16.83 -11.73 -35.39
C ASP A 55 16.68 -12.24 -33.95
N ASP A 56 17.76 -12.24 -33.16
CA ASP A 56 17.69 -12.60 -31.74
C ASP A 56 16.75 -11.69 -30.94
N SER A 57 16.74 -10.39 -31.28
CA SER A 57 15.85 -9.42 -30.67
C SER A 57 14.38 -9.65 -31.04
N ALA A 58 14.11 -10.05 -32.28
CA ALA A 58 12.77 -10.36 -32.76
C ALA A 58 12.23 -11.67 -32.15
N ASP A 59 13.08 -12.67 -31.99
CA ASP A 59 12.70 -13.94 -31.35
C ASP A 59 12.44 -13.77 -29.85
N LEU A 60 13.28 -12.99 -29.16
CA LEU A 60 13.05 -12.65 -27.74
C LEU A 60 11.73 -11.88 -27.54
N MET A 61 11.41 -10.96 -28.46
CA MET A 61 10.12 -10.24 -28.40
C MET A 61 8.94 -11.17 -28.61
N ARG A 62 9.03 -12.12 -29.54
CA ARG A 62 7.97 -13.14 -29.76
C ARG A 62 7.78 -14.03 -28.54
N GLU A 63 8.87 -14.49 -27.93
CA GLU A 63 8.82 -15.31 -26.72
C GLU A 63 8.21 -14.54 -25.56
N PHE A 64 8.60 -13.28 -25.37
CA PHE A 64 8.02 -12.38 -24.38
C PHE A 64 6.51 -12.17 -24.60
N GLU A 65 6.07 -11.93 -25.83
CA GLU A 65 4.65 -11.79 -26.16
C GLU A 65 3.88 -13.08 -25.90
N GLN A 66 4.42 -14.24 -26.26
CA GLN A 66 3.79 -15.54 -25.98
C GLN A 66 3.66 -15.81 -24.49
N LEU A 67 4.71 -15.51 -23.71
CA LEU A 67 4.69 -15.67 -22.25
C LEU A 67 3.65 -14.73 -21.63
N ARG A 68 3.61 -13.47 -22.06
CA ARG A 68 2.62 -12.49 -21.61
C ARG A 68 1.20 -12.91 -21.92
N ASP A 69 0.94 -13.44 -23.11
CA ASP A 69 -0.39 -13.89 -23.51
C ASP A 69 -0.81 -15.16 -22.75
N ARG A 70 0.12 -16.09 -22.50
CA ARG A 70 -0.14 -17.27 -21.67
C ARG A 70 -0.46 -16.84 -20.24
N PHE A 71 0.32 -15.96 -19.65
CA PHE A 71 0.08 -15.41 -18.32
C PHE A 71 -1.30 -14.73 -18.24
N ARG A 72 -1.64 -13.89 -19.20
CA ARG A 72 -2.94 -13.22 -19.28
C ARG A 72 -4.11 -14.21 -19.35
N ARG A 73 -4.02 -15.25 -20.20
CA ARG A 73 -5.06 -16.29 -20.31
C ARG A 73 -5.23 -17.04 -18.99
N THR A 74 -4.14 -17.41 -18.34
CA THR A 74 -4.18 -18.09 -17.04
C THR A 74 -4.81 -17.21 -15.97
N THR A 75 -4.42 -15.94 -15.89
CA THR A 75 -4.97 -14.98 -14.94
C THR A 75 -6.47 -14.74 -15.17
N THR A 76 -6.91 -14.64 -16.43
CA THR A 76 -8.33 -14.48 -16.77
C THR A 76 -9.13 -15.73 -16.40
N ALA A 77 -8.63 -16.93 -16.67
CA ALA A 77 -9.31 -18.18 -16.29
C ALA A 77 -9.44 -18.32 -14.76
N LEU A 78 -8.38 -17.99 -14.02
CA LEU A 78 -8.40 -17.98 -12.56
C LEU A 78 -9.35 -16.92 -12.00
N SER A 79 -9.44 -15.75 -12.64
CA SER A 79 -10.40 -14.69 -12.28
C SER A 79 -11.85 -15.17 -12.48
N SER A 80 -12.14 -15.83 -13.58
CA SER A 80 -13.47 -16.43 -13.81
C SER A 80 -13.81 -17.47 -12.73
N ALA A 81 -12.89 -18.38 -12.42
CA ALA A 81 -13.09 -19.39 -11.37
C ALA A 81 -13.30 -18.74 -9.99
N ALA A 82 -12.53 -17.70 -9.66
CA ALA A 82 -12.70 -16.97 -8.41
C ALA A 82 -14.05 -16.24 -8.34
N HIS A 83 -14.54 -15.71 -9.46
CA HIS A 83 -15.89 -15.12 -9.54
C HIS A 83 -16.96 -16.18 -9.26
N ASP A 84 -16.83 -17.36 -9.85
CA ASP A 84 -17.79 -18.46 -9.68
C ASP A 84 -17.79 -19.02 -8.25
N LEU A 85 -16.67 -18.92 -7.52
CA LEU A 85 -16.57 -19.27 -6.10
C LEU A 85 -17.26 -18.26 -5.18
N LYS A 86 -17.42 -17.02 -5.60
CA LYS A 86 -18.02 -15.96 -4.77
C LYS A 86 -19.50 -16.27 -4.41
N THR A 87 -20.26 -16.79 -5.37
CA THR A 87 -21.69 -17.09 -5.19
C THR A 87 -21.91 -18.20 -4.15
N PRO A 88 -21.34 -19.41 -4.28
CA PRO A 88 -21.53 -20.47 -3.28
C PRO A 88 -21.00 -20.06 -1.90
N LEU A 89 -19.92 -19.30 -1.83
CA LEU A 89 -19.40 -18.80 -0.57
C LEU A 89 -20.34 -17.81 0.11
N ALA A 90 -20.97 -16.91 -0.65
CA ALA A 90 -21.98 -15.99 -0.12
C ALA A 90 -23.18 -16.75 0.46
N ILE A 91 -23.61 -17.83 -0.20
CA ILE A 91 -24.70 -18.70 0.29
C ILE A 91 -24.30 -19.39 1.59
N LEU A 92 -23.08 -19.97 1.66
CA LEU A 92 -22.57 -20.62 2.88
C LEU A 92 -22.47 -19.64 4.05
N ASN A 93 -21.97 -18.42 3.80
CA ASN A 93 -21.93 -17.38 4.83
C ASN A 93 -23.34 -17.00 5.29
N GLY A 94 -24.30 -16.86 4.35
CA GLY A 94 -25.68 -16.56 4.69
C GLY A 94 -26.34 -17.66 5.56
N TYR A 95 -26.11 -18.94 5.27
CA TYR A 95 -26.58 -20.02 6.13
C TYR A 95 -25.92 -20.01 7.52
N THR A 96 -24.63 -19.72 7.57
CA THR A 96 -23.90 -19.59 8.85
C THR A 96 -24.48 -18.47 9.69
N GLU A 97 -24.74 -17.29 9.11
CA GLU A 97 -25.36 -16.14 9.79
C GLU A 97 -26.81 -16.46 10.21
N LEU A 98 -27.58 -17.18 9.40
CA LEU A 98 -28.93 -17.60 9.74
C LEU A 98 -28.95 -18.53 10.94
N LEU A 99 -28.04 -19.50 11.00
CA LEU A 99 -27.90 -20.41 12.14
C LEU A 99 -27.45 -19.64 13.41
N GLN A 100 -26.45 -18.74 13.28
CA GLN A 100 -25.98 -17.90 14.38
C GLN A 100 -27.07 -16.97 14.97
N SER A 101 -28.03 -16.57 14.13
CA SER A 101 -29.16 -15.74 14.57
C SER A 101 -30.16 -16.48 15.47
N GLU A 102 -30.01 -17.79 15.65
CA GLU A 102 -30.88 -18.69 16.42
C GLU A 102 -32.37 -18.69 15.99
N LYS A 103 -32.67 -18.14 14.79
CA LYS A 103 -34.05 -18.11 14.26
C LYS A 103 -34.60 -19.48 13.89
N LEU A 104 -33.71 -20.47 13.68
CA LEU A 104 -34.07 -21.86 13.34
C LEU A 104 -34.05 -22.79 14.55
N GLY A 105 -33.76 -22.27 15.74
CA GLY A 105 -33.67 -23.01 17.00
C GLY A 105 -32.48 -22.56 17.81
N SER A 106 -32.51 -22.81 19.12
CA SER A 106 -31.43 -22.46 20.03
C SER A 106 -30.19 -23.30 19.80
N LEU A 107 -29.01 -22.70 19.90
CA LEU A 107 -27.74 -23.37 19.78
C LEU A 107 -27.13 -23.70 21.12
N ASN A 108 -26.49 -24.88 21.23
CA ASN A 108 -25.63 -25.15 22.39
C ASN A 108 -24.26 -24.43 22.24
N GLU A 109 -23.49 -24.36 23.34
CA GLU A 109 -22.21 -23.65 23.40
C GLU A 109 -21.25 -24.13 22.28
N ARG A 110 -21.13 -25.45 22.12
CA ARG A 110 -20.26 -26.06 21.11
C ARG A 110 -20.66 -25.71 19.68
N GLN A 111 -21.96 -25.62 19.41
CA GLN A 111 -22.48 -25.20 18.10
C GLN A 111 -22.19 -23.73 17.83
N ARG A 112 -22.28 -22.84 18.84
CA ARG A 112 -21.92 -21.42 18.69
C ARG A 112 -20.45 -21.24 18.38
N GLU A 113 -19.56 -21.96 19.07
CA GLU A 113 -18.10 -21.93 18.76
C GLU A 113 -17.82 -22.34 17.33
N VAL A 114 -18.35 -23.51 16.89
CA VAL A 114 -18.13 -24.01 15.53
C VAL A 114 -18.67 -23.04 14.48
N LEU A 115 -19.86 -22.47 14.68
CA LEU A 115 -20.43 -21.49 13.76
C LEU A 115 -19.64 -20.16 13.75
N ALA A 116 -19.08 -19.74 14.86
CA ALA A 116 -18.19 -18.59 14.92
C ALA A 116 -16.92 -18.83 14.10
N ASP A 117 -16.31 -20.01 14.21
CA ASP A 117 -15.16 -20.42 13.40
C ASP A 117 -15.51 -20.49 11.91
N MET A 118 -16.65 -21.08 11.56
CA MET A 118 -17.12 -21.13 10.16
C MET A 118 -17.33 -19.72 9.59
N SER A 119 -17.97 -18.81 10.34
CA SER A 119 -18.19 -17.41 9.93
C SER A 119 -16.87 -16.68 9.70
N SER A 120 -15.91 -16.85 10.63
CA SER A 120 -14.58 -16.26 10.52
C SER A 120 -13.85 -16.75 9.27
N ASN A 121 -13.80 -18.06 9.06
CA ASN A 121 -13.14 -18.67 7.89
C ASN A 121 -13.85 -18.31 6.57
N GLY A 122 -15.19 -18.25 6.55
CA GLY A 122 -15.97 -17.81 5.41
C GLY A 122 -15.67 -16.37 4.99
N LYS A 123 -15.64 -15.45 5.94
CA LYS A 123 -15.25 -14.05 5.71
C LYS A 123 -13.81 -13.93 5.22
N ARG A 124 -12.90 -14.72 5.79
CA ARG A 124 -11.50 -14.77 5.36
C ARG A 124 -11.35 -15.24 3.90
N LEU A 125 -12.05 -16.29 3.52
CA LEU A 125 -12.05 -16.80 2.13
C LEU A 125 -12.67 -15.77 1.17
N GLN A 126 -13.72 -15.07 1.58
CA GLN A 126 -14.34 -14.01 0.79
C GLN A 126 -13.36 -12.84 0.52
N HIS A 127 -12.62 -12.39 1.52
CA HIS A 127 -11.57 -11.39 1.34
C HIS A 127 -10.48 -11.88 0.40
N PHE A 128 -10.04 -13.13 0.57
CA PHE A 128 -9.06 -13.78 -0.31
C PHE A 128 -9.50 -13.74 -1.77
N ILE A 129 -10.71 -14.18 -2.09
CA ILE A 129 -11.26 -14.17 -3.44
C ILE A 129 -11.33 -12.74 -3.99
N GLN A 130 -11.77 -11.79 -3.17
CA GLN A 130 -11.87 -10.39 -3.56
C GLN A 130 -10.51 -9.75 -3.87
N ASP A 131 -9.48 -10.03 -3.07
CA ASP A 131 -8.11 -9.56 -3.31
C ASP A 131 -7.54 -10.18 -4.57
N PHE A 132 -7.75 -11.49 -4.77
CA PHE A 132 -7.30 -12.19 -5.95
C PHE A 132 -7.95 -11.66 -7.24
N LEU A 133 -9.27 -11.41 -7.22
CA LEU A 133 -9.98 -10.79 -8.35
C LEU A 133 -9.44 -9.39 -8.65
N THR A 134 -9.20 -8.57 -7.62
CA THR A 134 -8.63 -7.24 -7.78
C THR A 134 -7.23 -7.32 -8.38
N PHE A 135 -6.39 -8.21 -7.86
CA PHE A 135 -5.05 -8.48 -8.37
C PHE A 135 -5.08 -8.89 -9.85
N SER A 136 -5.97 -9.82 -10.22
CA SER A 136 -6.12 -10.30 -11.60
C SER A 136 -6.48 -9.17 -12.58
N VAL A 137 -7.40 -8.28 -12.20
CA VAL A 137 -7.76 -7.10 -13.02
C VAL A 137 -6.59 -6.13 -13.16
N LEU A 138 -5.80 -5.96 -12.10
CA LEU A 138 -4.62 -5.11 -12.13
C LEU A 138 -3.51 -5.67 -13.03
N GLU A 139 -3.33 -6.99 -13.06
CA GLU A 139 -2.36 -7.67 -13.92
C GLU A 139 -2.74 -7.63 -15.40
N THR A 140 -4.01 -7.71 -15.75
CA THR A 140 -4.46 -7.62 -17.15
C THR A 140 -4.34 -6.21 -17.73
N GLY A 141 -4.03 -5.21 -16.89
CA GLY A 141 -3.95 -3.80 -17.31
C GLY A 141 -5.31 -3.18 -17.64
N GLU A 142 -6.42 -3.84 -17.29
CA GLU A 142 -7.79 -3.38 -17.54
C GLU A 142 -8.28 -2.38 -16.48
N LEU A 143 -7.38 -1.89 -15.63
CA LEU A 143 -7.71 -0.93 -14.59
C LEU A 143 -8.20 0.39 -15.21
N ARG A 144 -9.51 0.60 -15.15
CA ARG A 144 -10.12 1.89 -15.54
C ARG A 144 -10.22 2.77 -14.29
N MET A 145 -9.68 3.97 -14.38
CA MET A 145 -9.81 5.00 -13.35
C MET A 145 -11.03 5.86 -13.62
N GLN A 146 -11.84 6.08 -12.59
CA GLN A 146 -13.00 6.97 -12.61
C GLN A 146 -12.66 8.23 -11.81
N TYR A 147 -12.13 9.25 -12.50
CA TYR A 147 -11.77 10.50 -11.86
C TYR A 147 -12.99 11.39 -11.70
N GLU A 148 -13.29 11.74 -10.45
CA GLU A 148 -14.32 12.71 -10.09
C GLU A 148 -13.72 13.79 -9.21
N LEU A 149 -14.19 15.04 -9.38
CA LEU A 149 -13.77 16.13 -8.51
C LEU A 149 -14.40 15.93 -7.13
N GLY A 150 -13.58 15.81 -6.09
CA GLY A 150 -14.05 15.53 -4.74
C GLY A 150 -13.13 16.07 -3.66
N ASP A 151 -13.63 16.11 -2.43
CA ASP A 151 -12.85 16.39 -1.23
C ASP A 151 -12.30 15.07 -0.67
N ILE A 152 -10.99 14.97 -0.64
CA ILE A 152 -10.28 13.78 -0.12
C ILE A 152 -10.61 13.54 1.36
N ASN A 153 -10.80 14.61 2.17
CA ASN A 153 -11.13 14.46 3.58
C ASN A 153 -12.46 13.72 3.79
N VAL A 154 -13.44 13.90 2.89
CA VAL A 154 -14.71 13.16 2.95
C VAL A 154 -14.45 11.68 2.77
N SER A 155 -13.72 11.27 1.71
CA SER A 155 -13.40 9.85 1.47
C SER A 155 -12.59 9.23 2.60
N LEU A 156 -11.64 9.97 3.19
CA LEU A 156 -10.85 9.50 4.34
C LEU A 156 -11.72 9.32 5.59
N SER A 157 -12.63 10.26 5.86
CA SER A 157 -13.54 10.19 7.01
C SER A 157 -14.53 9.02 6.91
N GLU A 158 -15.02 8.74 5.70
CA GLU A 158 -15.91 7.59 5.43
C GLU A 158 -15.20 6.27 5.73
N VAL A 159 -13.98 6.08 5.23
CA VAL A 159 -13.19 4.87 5.50
C VAL A 159 -12.89 4.75 6.99
N CYS A 160 -12.50 5.85 7.65
CA CYS A 160 -12.23 5.85 9.07
C CYS A 160 -13.47 5.42 9.89
N ARG A 161 -14.66 5.92 9.53
CA ARG A 161 -15.93 5.54 10.15
C ARG A 161 -16.25 4.06 9.97
N LEU A 162 -15.98 3.50 8.79
CA LEU A 162 -16.21 2.08 8.50
C LEU A 162 -15.27 1.16 9.30
N TRP A 163 -14.04 1.61 9.54
CA TRP A 163 -13.03 0.84 10.27
C TRP A 163 -13.09 1.00 11.79
N SER A 164 -13.68 2.10 12.31
CA SER A 164 -13.74 2.40 13.73
C SER A 164 -14.27 1.25 14.61
N PRO A 165 -15.37 0.55 14.26
CA PRO A 165 -15.85 -0.56 15.09
C PRO A 165 -14.81 -1.68 15.23
N ARG A 166 -14.16 -2.06 14.14
CA ARG A 166 -13.14 -3.12 14.14
C ARG A 166 -11.90 -2.75 14.96
N PHE A 167 -11.51 -1.47 14.95
CA PHE A 167 -10.42 -0.98 15.80
C PHE A 167 -10.80 -1.01 17.27
N GLN A 168 -12.04 -0.61 17.62
CA GLN A 168 -12.57 -0.67 18.98
C GLN A 168 -12.63 -2.12 19.51
N GLU A 169 -13.14 -3.06 18.73
CA GLU A 169 -13.18 -4.50 19.06
C GLU A 169 -11.78 -5.06 19.38
N ARG A 170 -10.72 -4.53 18.72
CA ARG A 170 -9.34 -4.92 18.96
C ARG A 170 -8.64 -4.10 20.06
N GLY A 171 -9.35 -3.16 20.70
CA GLY A 171 -8.79 -2.26 21.73
C GLY A 171 -7.76 -1.28 21.16
N LEU A 172 -7.90 -0.86 19.90
CA LEU A 172 -7.03 0.09 19.22
C LEU A 172 -7.70 1.46 19.09
N ALA A 173 -6.91 2.53 19.18
CA ALA A 173 -7.38 3.89 18.90
C ALA A 173 -7.13 4.24 17.43
N LEU A 174 -8.18 4.71 16.71
CA LEU A 174 -8.09 5.20 15.35
C LEU A 174 -8.44 6.68 15.29
N TYR A 175 -7.51 7.51 14.81
CA TYR A 175 -7.69 8.95 14.68
C TYR A 175 -7.62 9.36 13.21
N PHE A 176 -8.56 10.22 12.81
CA PHE A 176 -8.54 10.91 11.54
C PHE A 176 -8.27 12.40 11.75
N LEU A 177 -7.27 12.93 11.06
CA LEU A 177 -6.88 14.34 11.10
C LEU A 177 -7.20 14.98 9.74
N ALA A 178 -8.35 15.66 9.67
CA ALA A 178 -8.75 16.41 8.48
C ALA A 178 -7.84 17.63 8.27
N ASN A 179 -7.57 17.98 7.01
CA ASN A 179 -6.75 19.13 6.65
C ASN A 179 -7.51 20.04 5.69
N GLU A 180 -8.00 21.16 6.20
CA GLU A 180 -8.78 22.17 5.44
C GLU A 180 -7.99 22.88 4.33
N LYS A 181 -6.65 22.76 4.32
CA LYS A 181 -5.79 23.35 3.28
C LYS A 181 -5.81 22.57 1.96
N ILE A 182 -6.39 21.36 1.95
CA ILE A 182 -6.52 20.56 0.75
C ILE A 182 -7.76 21.01 0.00
N ARG A 183 -7.57 21.49 -1.23
CA ARG A 183 -8.67 21.84 -2.13
C ARG A 183 -9.22 20.61 -2.81
N PRO A 184 -10.49 20.62 -3.27
CA PRO A 184 -11.03 19.56 -4.09
C PRO A 184 -10.11 19.23 -5.26
N LEU A 185 -9.91 17.93 -5.54
CA LEU A 185 -9.05 17.43 -6.59
C LEU A 185 -9.73 16.28 -7.34
N PRO A 186 -9.33 16.02 -8.60
CA PRO A 186 -9.84 14.86 -9.34
C PRO A 186 -9.14 13.59 -8.85
N PHE A 187 -9.91 12.62 -8.35
CA PHE A 187 -9.41 11.29 -7.95
C PHE A 187 -10.52 10.24 -8.06
N ASP A 188 -10.12 8.97 -8.06
CA ASP A 188 -11.04 7.84 -7.98
C ASP A 188 -11.25 7.47 -6.51
N SER A 189 -12.41 7.87 -5.97
CA SER A 189 -12.74 7.68 -4.55
C SER A 189 -12.72 6.19 -4.16
N ALA A 190 -13.29 5.31 -4.98
CA ALA A 190 -13.34 3.87 -4.68
C ALA A 190 -11.94 3.23 -4.62
N LYS A 191 -11.03 3.64 -5.53
CA LYS A 191 -9.65 3.15 -5.52
C LYS A 191 -8.86 3.68 -4.32
N ILE A 192 -9.05 4.97 -3.98
CA ILE A 192 -8.42 5.55 -2.78
C ILE A 192 -8.92 4.87 -1.51
N GLN A 193 -10.24 4.66 -1.37
CA GLN A 193 -10.81 3.95 -0.24
C GLN A 193 -10.25 2.52 -0.13
N ARG A 194 -10.02 1.83 -1.26
CA ARG A 194 -9.40 0.50 -1.27
C ARG A 194 -7.94 0.53 -0.80
N VAL A 195 -7.14 1.52 -1.27
CA VAL A 195 -5.76 1.71 -0.81
C VAL A 195 -5.73 1.91 0.71
N ILE A 196 -6.55 2.84 1.23
CA ILE A 196 -6.60 3.15 2.66
C ILE A 196 -7.06 1.94 3.46
N SER A 197 -8.08 1.21 3.00
CA SER A 197 -8.56 -0.01 3.66
C SER A 197 -7.47 -1.05 3.79
N ASN A 198 -6.65 -1.28 2.75
CA ASN A 198 -5.51 -2.20 2.81
C ASN A 198 -4.46 -1.75 3.85
N LEU A 199 -4.20 -0.45 3.93
CA LEU A 199 -3.26 0.09 4.93
C LEU A 199 -3.82 0.01 6.36
N LEU A 200 -5.10 0.33 6.56
CA LEU A 200 -5.77 0.22 7.86
C LEU A 200 -5.92 -1.24 8.31
N GLU A 201 -6.14 -2.16 7.37
CA GLU A 201 -6.17 -3.58 7.67
C GLU A 201 -4.83 -4.05 8.24
N ASN A 202 -3.72 -3.69 7.60
CA ASN A 202 -2.39 -3.99 8.11
C ASN A 202 -2.14 -3.33 9.47
N ALA A 203 -2.46 -2.05 9.63
CA ALA A 203 -2.33 -1.36 10.90
C ALA A 203 -3.16 -2.04 12.02
N SER A 204 -4.44 -2.38 11.73
CA SER A 204 -5.28 -3.11 12.68
C SER A 204 -4.70 -4.47 13.07
N LYS A 205 -4.02 -5.15 12.15
CA LYS A 205 -3.52 -6.51 12.32
C LYS A 205 -2.23 -6.58 13.12
N PHE A 206 -1.32 -5.63 12.89
CA PHE A 206 0.02 -5.65 13.45
C PHE A 206 0.21 -4.72 14.64
N THR A 207 -0.70 -3.77 14.88
CA THR A 207 -0.64 -2.92 16.06
C THR A 207 -1.12 -3.72 17.27
N PRO A 208 -0.35 -3.79 18.36
CA PRO A 208 -0.77 -4.47 19.60
C PRO A 208 -1.93 -3.74 20.26
N GLN A 209 -2.68 -4.47 21.08
CA GLN A 209 -3.78 -3.91 21.88
C GLN A 209 -3.32 -2.71 22.70
N GLY A 210 -4.13 -1.67 22.78
CA GLY A 210 -3.78 -0.38 23.40
C GLY A 210 -3.00 0.56 22.48
N GLY A 211 -2.61 0.10 21.28
CA GLY A 211 -1.92 0.91 20.30
C GLY A 211 -2.82 1.92 19.57
N THR A 212 -2.18 2.77 18.78
CA THR A 212 -2.84 3.89 18.11
C THR A 212 -2.50 3.92 16.63
N VAL A 213 -3.50 4.27 15.81
CA VAL A 213 -3.36 4.46 14.36
C VAL A 213 -3.89 5.85 13.98
N TRP A 214 -3.15 6.55 13.15
CA TRP A 214 -3.50 7.87 12.63
C TRP A 214 -3.64 7.83 11.12
N LEU A 215 -4.73 8.41 10.61
CA LEU A 215 -4.96 8.68 9.19
C LEU A 215 -4.97 10.18 8.98
N HIS A 216 -4.15 10.69 8.07
CA HIS A 216 -4.13 12.11 7.72
C HIS A 216 -3.73 12.35 6.26
N ALA A 217 -4.07 13.53 5.76
CA ALA A 217 -3.63 13.99 4.45
C ALA A 217 -3.06 15.40 4.55
N GLU A 218 -2.10 15.71 3.67
CA GLU A 218 -1.48 17.03 3.60
C GLU A 218 -1.14 17.43 2.15
N PRO A 219 -1.17 18.74 1.82
CA PRO A 219 -0.65 19.21 0.55
C PRO A 219 0.85 18.91 0.46
N TYR A 220 1.30 18.43 -0.71
CA TYR A 220 2.68 18.00 -0.89
C TYR A 220 3.29 18.53 -2.19
N VAL A 221 4.56 18.92 -2.12
CA VAL A 221 5.35 19.28 -3.32
C VAL A 221 6.13 18.06 -3.76
N TRP A 222 5.74 17.47 -4.90
CA TRP A 222 6.35 16.28 -5.45
C TRP A 222 7.27 16.60 -6.63
N GLU A 223 8.58 16.43 -6.44
CA GLU A 223 9.57 16.54 -7.51
C GLU A 223 9.71 15.22 -8.26
N ARG A 224 9.07 15.10 -9.42
CA ARG A 224 9.11 13.88 -10.25
C ARG A 224 10.48 13.60 -10.90
N ARG A 225 11.41 14.57 -10.93
CA ARG A 225 12.68 14.52 -11.68
C ARG A 225 13.90 14.02 -10.90
N ALA A 226 13.76 13.60 -9.64
CA ALA A 226 14.89 13.18 -8.80
C ALA A 226 15.47 11.77 -9.10
N VAL A 227 15.11 11.12 -10.22
CA VAL A 227 15.53 9.73 -10.52
C VAL A 227 16.70 9.64 -11.50
N SER A 228 17.28 10.73 -12.00
CA SER A 228 18.27 10.63 -13.08
C SER A 228 19.72 11.02 -12.75
N ASN A 229 20.11 11.23 -11.47
CA ASN A 229 21.56 11.35 -11.19
C ASN A 229 21.92 11.03 -9.70
N PRO A 230 22.43 9.81 -9.41
CA PRO A 230 22.87 9.46 -8.06
C PRO A 230 24.18 10.14 -7.63
N ALA A 231 24.86 10.88 -8.50
CA ALA A 231 26.16 11.47 -8.22
C ALA A 231 26.13 12.89 -7.61
N ALA A 232 24.97 13.45 -7.33
CA ALA A 232 24.82 14.80 -6.75
C ALA A 232 24.20 14.80 -5.35
N SER A 233 24.46 13.77 -4.53
CA SER A 233 24.05 13.73 -3.12
C SER A 233 25.01 14.52 -2.22
N GLY A 234 25.11 15.82 -2.45
CA GLY A 234 25.58 16.78 -1.47
C GLY A 234 24.38 17.24 -0.65
N GLU A 235 24.50 17.09 0.64
CA GLU A 235 23.61 17.57 1.71
C GLU A 235 23.05 18.97 1.45
N ARG A 236 21.91 19.08 0.79
CA ARG A 236 21.05 20.25 0.88
C ARG A 236 19.62 19.76 0.99
N ARG A 237 19.06 19.78 2.20
CA ARG A 237 17.60 19.89 2.43
C ARG A 237 17.14 21.12 1.64
N ARG A 238 16.89 20.98 0.35
CA ARG A 238 16.21 22.00 -0.46
C ARG A 238 14.81 22.11 0.12
N ARG A 239 14.54 23.21 0.81
CA ARG A 239 13.18 23.71 1.03
C ARG A 239 12.55 23.76 -0.37
N THR A 240 11.64 22.86 -0.64
CA THR A 240 10.85 22.84 -1.87
C THR A 240 9.96 24.08 -1.86
N THR A 241 10.37 25.12 -2.58
CA THR A 241 9.68 26.42 -2.67
C THR A 241 8.57 26.42 -3.74
N GLY A 242 8.13 25.23 -4.20
CA GLY A 242 7.05 25.08 -5.19
C GLY A 242 5.67 25.05 -4.56
N ALA A 243 4.64 25.46 -5.31
CA ALA A 243 3.25 25.22 -4.93
C ALA A 243 2.97 23.71 -4.85
N PRO A 244 2.13 23.25 -3.90
CA PRO A 244 1.76 21.84 -3.82
C PRO A 244 1.18 21.33 -5.15
N ASN A 245 1.66 20.19 -5.62
CA ASN A 245 1.24 19.54 -6.87
C ASN A 245 0.71 18.12 -6.65
N ALA A 246 0.67 17.67 -5.40
CA ALA A 246 0.13 16.40 -4.96
C ALA A 246 -0.49 16.53 -3.57
N VAL A 247 -1.31 15.55 -3.20
CA VAL A 247 -1.74 15.30 -1.83
C VAL A 247 -1.00 14.07 -1.33
N LYS A 248 -0.37 14.16 -0.16
CA LYS A 248 0.19 13.00 0.56
C LYS A 248 -0.83 12.52 1.58
N VAL A 249 -1.20 11.24 1.47
CA VAL A 249 -2.02 10.55 2.47
C VAL A 249 -1.13 9.59 3.25
N SER A 250 -1.26 9.56 4.56
CA SER A 250 -0.44 8.73 5.44
C SER A 250 -1.30 7.98 6.46
N VAL A 251 -0.96 6.70 6.66
CA VAL A 251 -1.44 5.85 7.76
C VAL A 251 -0.24 5.53 8.62
N SER A 252 -0.27 5.96 9.89
CA SER A 252 0.80 5.71 10.86
C SER A 252 0.26 4.85 12.00
N ASP A 253 1.04 3.89 12.45
CA ASP A 253 0.70 2.99 13.55
C ASP A 253 1.82 2.88 14.58
N THR A 254 1.48 2.39 15.77
CA THR A 254 2.43 2.10 16.86
C THR A 254 2.73 0.60 16.96
N GLY A 255 2.82 -0.08 15.82
CA GLY A 255 3.12 -1.50 15.73
C GLY A 255 4.59 -1.82 15.94
N PRO A 256 4.99 -3.07 15.65
CA PRO A 256 6.37 -3.55 15.86
C PRO A 256 7.39 -2.93 14.90
N GLY A 257 6.93 -2.24 13.85
CA GLY A 257 7.81 -1.74 12.80
C GLY A 257 8.26 -2.82 11.82
N ILE A 258 8.97 -2.39 10.78
CA ILE A 258 9.45 -3.22 9.67
C ILE A 258 10.95 -2.95 9.49
N PRO A 259 11.80 -3.99 9.47
CA PRO A 259 13.21 -3.84 9.20
C PRO A 259 13.48 -3.20 7.82
N PRO A 260 14.49 -2.32 7.70
CA PRO A 260 14.76 -1.55 6.47
C PRO A 260 14.97 -2.41 5.22
N GLU A 261 15.53 -3.61 5.36
CA GLU A 261 15.75 -4.57 4.28
C GLU A 261 14.45 -4.98 3.56
N TYR A 262 13.31 -4.98 4.25
CA TYR A 262 12.03 -5.39 3.69
C TYR A 262 11.18 -4.23 3.16
N HIS A 263 11.61 -2.97 3.27
CA HIS A 263 10.80 -1.80 2.88
C HIS A 263 10.39 -1.78 1.40
N GLN A 264 11.11 -2.46 0.53
CA GLN A 264 10.78 -2.62 -0.89
C GLN A 264 9.92 -3.87 -1.10
N GLU A 265 10.33 -4.99 -0.50
CA GLU A 265 9.74 -6.31 -0.70
C GLU A 265 8.33 -6.45 -0.14
N ILE A 266 7.97 -5.66 0.91
CA ILE A 266 6.60 -5.69 1.48
C ILE A 266 5.50 -5.27 0.48
N PHE A 267 5.87 -4.63 -0.62
CA PHE A 267 4.95 -4.26 -1.70
C PHE A 267 4.94 -5.28 -2.85
N ASP A 268 5.74 -6.34 -2.77
CA ASP A 268 5.77 -7.40 -3.77
C ASP A 268 4.62 -8.39 -3.56
N ASP A 269 4.26 -9.10 -4.63
CA ASP A 269 3.14 -10.03 -4.62
C ASP A 269 3.42 -11.21 -3.69
N PHE A 270 2.43 -11.55 -2.86
CA PHE A 270 2.49 -12.67 -1.93
C PHE A 270 3.60 -12.58 -0.88
N PHE A 271 4.28 -11.44 -0.79
CA PHE A 271 5.35 -11.27 0.21
C PHE A 271 4.77 -11.17 1.63
N ARG A 272 5.44 -11.82 2.56
CA ARG A 272 5.16 -11.79 4.00
C ARG A 272 6.46 -11.72 4.77
N LEU A 273 6.48 -10.91 5.83
CA LEU A 273 7.67 -10.84 6.70
C LEU A 273 7.95 -12.21 7.34
N PRO A 274 9.22 -12.65 7.39
CA PRO A 274 9.62 -13.84 8.13
C PRO A 274 9.14 -13.78 9.58
N GLY A 275 8.62 -14.87 10.11
CA GLY A 275 8.04 -14.93 11.46
C GLY A 275 6.62 -14.40 11.60
N SER A 276 6.02 -13.84 10.55
CA SER A 276 4.62 -13.41 10.55
C SER A 276 3.65 -14.48 10.00
N GLU A 277 4.08 -15.73 9.93
CA GLU A 277 3.33 -16.85 9.34
C GLU A 277 1.98 -17.13 10.03
N ALA A 278 1.90 -16.85 11.33
CA ALA A 278 0.66 -16.94 12.10
C ALA A 278 -0.34 -15.80 11.82
N SER A 279 0.11 -14.71 11.17
CA SER A 279 -0.77 -13.59 10.87
C SER A 279 -1.63 -13.87 9.63
N GLU A 280 -2.89 -13.45 9.64
CA GLU A 280 -3.82 -13.68 8.53
C GLU A 280 -3.49 -12.86 7.29
N GLY A 281 -3.66 -13.42 6.07
CA GLY A 281 -3.59 -12.72 4.78
C GLY A 281 -2.61 -13.32 3.78
N MET A 282 -2.87 -13.06 2.50
CA MET A 282 -2.09 -13.58 1.35
C MET A 282 -0.83 -12.79 0.99
N GLY A 283 -0.60 -11.63 1.59
CA GLY A 283 0.46 -10.73 1.13
C GLY A 283 0.13 -9.94 -0.15
N LEU A 284 -1.17 -9.86 -0.52
CA LEU A 284 -1.60 -9.09 -1.70
C LEU A 284 -2.02 -7.65 -1.40
N GLY A 285 -2.40 -7.32 -0.17
CA GLY A 285 -2.98 -6.02 0.18
C GLY A 285 -2.07 -4.84 -0.17
N LEU A 286 -0.78 -4.89 0.18
CA LEU A 286 0.19 -3.83 -0.14
C LEU A 286 0.55 -3.80 -1.63
N ALA A 287 0.64 -4.94 -2.29
CA ALA A 287 0.87 -5.03 -3.72
C ALA A 287 -0.29 -4.41 -4.51
N ILE A 288 -1.54 -4.69 -4.12
CA ILE A 288 -2.74 -4.06 -4.69
C ILE A 288 -2.70 -2.54 -4.44
N ALA A 289 -2.39 -2.11 -3.21
CA ALA A 289 -2.27 -0.68 -2.90
C ALA A 289 -1.23 0.01 -3.78
N ARG A 290 -0.04 -0.59 -3.96
CA ARG A 290 1.03 -0.07 -4.84
C ARG A 290 0.55 0.08 -6.28
N ARG A 291 -0.09 -0.94 -6.86
CA ARG A 291 -0.60 -0.91 -8.23
C ARG A 291 -1.69 0.13 -8.43
N LEU A 292 -2.64 0.24 -7.50
CA LEU A 292 -3.69 1.26 -7.54
C LEU A 292 -3.10 2.67 -7.50
N VAL A 293 -2.16 2.93 -6.60
CA VAL A 293 -1.48 4.23 -6.49
C VAL A 293 -0.67 4.53 -7.76
N GLN A 294 0.06 3.56 -8.30
CA GLN A 294 0.81 3.71 -9.56
C GLN A 294 -0.13 3.96 -10.74
N GLY A 295 -1.26 3.26 -10.83
CA GLY A 295 -2.28 3.48 -11.85
C GLY A 295 -2.89 4.89 -11.79
N MET A 296 -2.96 5.52 -10.62
CA MET A 296 -3.31 6.93 -10.43
C MET A 296 -2.15 7.88 -10.71
N GLY A 297 -0.96 7.36 -11.07
CA GLY A 297 0.27 8.12 -11.29
C GLY A 297 0.91 8.63 -10.03
N GLY A 298 0.60 8.05 -8.90
CA GLY A 298 1.18 8.33 -7.59
C GLY A 298 2.41 7.48 -7.26
N LYS A 299 2.85 7.58 -6.02
CA LYS A 299 3.93 6.78 -5.41
C LYS A 299 3.49 6.37 -4.01
N ILE A 300 3.80 5.14 -3.59
CA ILE A 300 3.60 4.63 -2.22
C ILE A 300 4.95 4.20 -1.64
N TRP A 301 5.14 4.39 -0.34
CA TRP A 301 6.33 3.95 0.40
C TRP A 301 6.01 3.76 1.88
N VAL A 302 6.96 3.20 2.61
CA VAL A 302 6.93 3.07 4.07
C VAL A 302 8.13 3.80 4.69
N GLU A 303 7.91 4.38 5.86
CA GLU A 303 8.92 4.88 6.79
C GLU A 303 8.70 4.08 8.08
N SER A 304 9.68 3.29 8.50
CA SER A 304 9.54 2.39 9.65
C SER A 304 10.90 2.01 10.23
N GLU A 305 10.91 1.80 11.54
CA GLU A 305 12.05 1.22 12.26
C GLU A 305 11.51 0.15 13.22
N PRO A 306 12.23 -0.95 13.45
CA PRO A 306 11.83 -1.97 14.41
C PRO A 306 11.55 -1.36 15.79
N GLY A 307 10.35 -1.64 16.33
CA GLY A 307 9.90 -1.11 17.63
C GLY A 307 9.32 0.31 17.62
N ALA A 308 9.37 1.05 16.49
CA ALA A 308 8.89 2.42 16.39
C ALA A 308 7.55 2.56 15.61
N GLY A 309 6.99 1.46 15.14
CA GLY A 309 5.79 1.46 14.31
C GLY A 309 6.07 1.69 12.84
N CYS A 310 5.00 1.86 12.06
CA CYS A 310 5.08 2.09 10.62
C CYS A 310 4.34 3.37 10.22
N LYS A 311 4.84 4.01 9.17
CA LYS A 311 4.15 5.08 8.47
C LYS A 311 4.13 4.79 6.99
N PHE A 312 3.00 4.30 6.51
CA PHE A 312 2.74 4.14 5.09
C PHE A 312 2.25 5.45 4.51
N SER A 313 2.85 5.90 3.42
CA SER A 313 2.49 7.15 2.76
C SER A 313 2.31 6.92 1.26
N PHE A 314 1.33 7.61 0.67
CA PHE A 314 1.17 7.62 -0.78
C PHE A 314 0.79 9.00 -1.30
N LEU A 315 1.07 9.24 -2.59
CA LEU A 315 0.82 10.52 -3.27
C LEU A 315 -0.30 10.38 -4.28
N ILE A 316 -1.18 11.38 -4.30
CA ILE A 316 -2.20 11.59 -5.32
C ILE A 316 -1.84 12.87 -6.06
N PRO A 317 -1.51 12.83 -7.37
CA PRO A 317 -1.25 14.03 -8.15
C PRO A 317 -2.49 14.93 -8.25
N LEU A 318 -2.33 16.25 -8.13
CA LEU A 318 -3.44 17.21 -8.32
C LEU A 318 -3.92 17.26 -9.77
N LYS A 319 -3.13 16.81 -10.73
CA LYS A 319 -3.49 16.69 -12.15
C LYS A 319 -3.35 15.23 -12.57
N PRO A 320 -4.41 14.59 -13.09
CA PRO A 320 -4.31 13.26 -13.66
C PRO A 320 -3.24 13.19 -14.75
N ILE A 321 -2.55 12.07 -14.86
CA ILE A 321 -1.57 11.88 -15.93
C ILE A 321 -2.33 11.66 -17.24
N PRO A 322 -1.99 12.40 -18.35
CA PRO A 322 -2.51 12.09 -19.66
C PRO A 322 -2.05 10.68 -20.07
N GLY A 323 -2.98 9.74 -20.20
CA GLY A 323 -2.70 8.33 -20.54
C GLY A 323 -3.54 7.31 -19.78
N SER A 324 -4.08 7.61 -18.60
CA SER A 324 -5.13 6.82 -17.95
C SER A 324 -6.47 7.25 -18.55
N SER A 325 -6.89 6.58 -19.63
CA SER A 325 -7.99 6.98 -20.51
C SER A 325 -9.31 7.22 -19.79
N SER A 326 -9.66 8.48 -19.62
CA SER A 326 -11.06 8.90 -19.51
C SER A 326 -11.66 8.96 -20.92
N ARG A 327 -12.14 7.86 -21.49
CA ARG A 327 -13.19 7.93 -22.51
C ARG A 327 -14.51 7.97 -21.74
N GLY A 328 -15.03 9.18 -21.56
CA GLY A 328 -16.40 9.40 -21.11
C GLY A 328 -17.40 8.74 -22.07
N PRO A 329 -18.62 8.45 -21.62
CA PRO A 329 -19.69 7.95 -22.47
C PRO A 329 -20.06 9.02 -23.48
N LYS A 330 -20.13 8.60 -24.77
CA LYS A 330 -20.87 9.32 -25.79
C LYS A 330 -22.33 8.94 -25.67
#